data_dda9aa0c378b3f805243c382ee11b802
#
_entry.id   dda9aa0c378b3f805243c382ee11b802
#
_cell.length_a   1.000
_cell.length_b   1.000
_cell.length_c   1.000
_cell.angle_alpha   90.00
_cell.angle_beta   90.00
_cell.angle_gamma   90.00
#
_symmetry.space_group_name_H-M   'P 1'
#
loop_
_entity.id
_entity.type
_entity.pdbx_description
1 polymer ?
#
loop_
_entity_poly.entity_id
_entity_poly.type
_entity_poly.pdbx_seq_one_letter_code
_entity_poly.pdbx_strand_id
1 'polypeptide(L)'
;MTPKQTHLLSYIAAWSVHLFTASGAFLGILTLAKIYQHEYIMALWLMAITVFIDAVDGSFARLAHVKVILPKIDGALLDNIVDYLNYVITPCFFLLVKPDMLPQDYSIFLIAIISITSAYQFCQDDAKTPDHFFKGFPCYWNIAVFYMYIFDTSAINNAILLSIFSILIFVPVKYVYPSRLDYLTDSKTLKILMHCCSALYGISSLVLLIYYPDTNMVCLTLSLGYILMYLLLSFYRTYSPLIKAKINAHKDL
;
A
#
# COMPACT_ATOMS: atom_id res chain seq x y z
N MET A 1 3.49 -33.30 22.79
CA MET A 1 4.70 -32.43 22.70
C MET A 1 5.07 -32.01 24.10
N THR A 2 6.33 -32.02 24.47
CA THR A 2 6.78 -31.51 25.77
C THR A 2 6.70 -29.97 25.79
N PRO A 3 6.53 -29.32 26.98
CA PRO A 3 6.49 -27.83 27.06
C PRO A 3 7.70 -27.14 26.43
N LYS A 4 8.87 -27.79 26.45
CA LYS A 4 10.11 -27.31 25.84
C LYS A 4 10.06 -27.32 24.29
N GLN A 5 9.40 -28.31 23.71
CA GLN A 5 9.21 -28.42 22.26
C GLN A 5 8.20 -27.38 21.74
N THR A 6 7.13 -27.10 22.47
CA THR A 6 6.17 -26.04 22.12
C THR A 6 6.83 -24.66 22.14
N HIS A 7 7.70 -24.39 23.14
CA HIS A 7 8.46 -23.14 23.20
C HIS A 7 9.41 -22.95 21.99
N LEU A 8 10.13 -24.01 21.59
CA LEU A 8 11.04 -23.95 20.45
C LEU A 8 10.29 -23.69 19.14
N LEU A 9 9.18 -24.39 18.90
CA LEU A 9 8.36 -24.21 17.69
C LEU A 9 7.77 -22.80 17.60
N SER A 10 7.26 -22.25 18.71
CA SER A 10 6.75 -20.87 18.74
C SER A 10 7.85 -19.86 18.45
N TYR A 11 9.06 -20.09 18.95
CA TYR A 11 10.21 -19.22 18.70
C TYR A 11 10.64 -19.25 17.23
N ILE A 12 10.71 -20.45 16.62
CA ILE A 12 11.00 -20.62 15.19
C ILE A 12 9.92 -19.95 14.33
N ALA A 13 8.63 -20.15 14.67
CA ALA A 13 7.52 -19.52 13.95
C ALA A 13 7.61 -17.98 13.98
N ALA A 14 7.90 -17.40 15.15
CA ALA A 14 8.03 -15.95 15.30
C ALA A 14 9.21 -15.38 14.47
N TRP A 15 10.37 -16.06 14.46
CA TRP A 15 11.50 -15.68 13.61
C TRP A 15 11.22 -15.83 12.11
N SER A 16 10.48 -16.90 11.74
CA SER A 16 10.09 -17.11 10.34
C SER A 16 9.21 -15.97 9.82
N VAL A 17 8.35 -15.39 10.67
CA VAL A 17 7.55 -14.22 10.30
C VAL A 17 8.44 -13.00 10.08
N HIS A 18 9.38 -12.70 10.98
CA HIS A 18 10.30 -11.59 10.77
C HIS A 18 11.18 -11.78 9.51
N LEU A 19 11.62 -13.00 9.23
CA LEU A 19 12.37 -13.31 8.02
C LEU A 19 11.50 -13.11 6.77
N PHE A 20 10.23 -13.48 6.84
CA PHE A 20 9.27 -13.29 5.76
C PHE A 20 9.06 -11.81 5.45
N THR A 21 8.79 -10.95 6.45
CA THR A 21 8.73 -9.49 6.28
C THR A 21 10.05 -8.94 5.73
N ALA A 22 11.19 -9.32 6.31
CA ALA A 22 12.51 -8.87 5.88
C ALA A 22 12.86 -9.31 4.45
N SER A 23 12.29 -10.42 3.93
CA SER A 23 12.49 -10.85 2.54
C SER A 23 11.98 -9.81 1.53
N GLY A 24 11.02 -8.97 1.93
CA GLY A 24 10.57 -7.81 1.15
C GLY A 24 11.69 -6.82 0.84
N ALA A 25 12.68 -6.66 1.73
CA ALA A 25 13.84 -5.80 1.44
C ALA A 25 14.74 -6.39 0.33
N PHE A 26 14.93 -7.72 0.31
CA PHE A 26 15.66 -8.38 -0.77
C PHE A 26 14.92 -8.26 -2.10
N LEU A 27 13.59 -8.44 -2.11
CA LEU A 27 12.78 -8.25 -3.31
C LEU A 27 12.80 -6.79 -3.79
N GLY A 28 12.84 -5.82 -2.88
CA GLY A 28 13.03 -4.42 -3.23
C GLY A 28 14.34 -4.19 -3.98
N ILE A 29 15.46 -4.75 -3.52
CA ILE A 29 16.76 -4.67 -4.22
C ILE A 29 16.68 -5.35 -5.58
N LEU A 30 16.05 -6.53 -5.68
CA LEU A 30 15.83 -7.19 -6.98
C LEU A 30 14.98 -6.33 -7.91
N THR A 31 13.96 -5.65 -7.38
CA THR A 31 13.13 -4.72 -8.15
C THR A 31 13.98 -3.59 -8.73
N LEU A 32 14.85 -2.96 -7.92
CA LEU A 32 15.77 -1.92 -8.39
C LEU A 32 16.71 -2.45 -9.48
N ALA A 33 17.25 -3.67 -9.33
CA ALA A 33 18.09 -4.28 -10.31
C ALA A 33 17.34 -4.53 -11.65
N LYS A 34 16.08 -4.98 -11.60
CA LYS A 34 15.24 -5.17 -12.78
C LYS A 34 14.87 -3.86 -13.47
N ILE A 35 14.60 -2.81 -12.71
CA ILE A 35 14.39 -1.46 -13.26
C ILE A 35 15.66 -0.98 -13.99
N TYR A 36 16.83 -1.15 -13.36
CA TYR A 36 18.10 -0.75 -13.96
C TYR A 36 18.41 -1.53 -15.26
N GLN A 37 17.99 -2.79 -15.35
CA GLN A 37 18.08 -3.63 -16.53
C GLN A 37 17.01 -3.31 -17.59
N HIS A 38 16.14 -2.33 -17.36
CA HIS A 38 14.98 -1.98 -18.20
C HIS A 38 13.92 -3.10 -18.33
N GLU A 39 13.92 -4.07 -17.42
CA GLU A 39 12.94 -5.15 -17.34
C GLU A 39 11.71 -4.70 -16.53
N TYR A 40 10.99 -3.69 -17.03
CA TYR A 40 9.93 -3.00 -16.29
C TYR A 40 8.77 -3.91 -15.87
N ILE A 41 8.36 -4.83 -16.73
CA ILE A 41 7.30 -5.82 -16.40
C ILE A 41 7.74 -6.72 -15.23
N MET A 42 8.98 -7.21 -15.25
CA MET A 42 9.51 -8.01 -14.14
C MET A 42 9.59 -7.20 -12.85
N ALA A 43 9.96 -5.91 -12.93
CA ALA A 43 9.97 -5.01 -11.78
C ALA A 43 8.56 -4.84 -11.19
N LEU A 44 7.53 -4.68 -12.02
CA LEU A 44 6.13 -4.60 -11.57
C LEU A 44 5.64 -5.91 -10.94
N TRP A 45 6.06 -7.07 -11.45
CA TRP A 45 5.80 -8.35 -10.80
C TRP A 45 6.44 -8.46 -9.41
N LEU A 46 7.68 -8.03 -9.27
CA LEU A 46 8.36 -8.03 -7.97
C LEU A 46 7.68 -7.05 -6.99
N MET A 47 7.26 -5.86 -7.46
CA MET A 47 6.45 -4.94 -6.65
C MET A 47 5.12 -5.58 -6.23
N ALA A 48 4.44 -6.32 -7.09
CA ALA A 48 3.21 -7.02 -6.73
C ALA A 48 3.45 -8.09 -5.65
N ILE A 49 4.58 -8.81 -5.72
CA ILE A 49 4.97 -9.78 -4.69
C ILE A 49 5.25 -9.09 -3.36
N THR A 50 5.91 -7.93 -3.33
CA THR A 50 6.15 -7.18 -2.08
C THR A 50 4.85 -6.68 -1.46
N VAL A 51 3.88 -6.22 -2.27
CA VAL A 51 2.52 -5.87 -1.79
C VAL A 51 1.81 -7.09 -1.18
N PHE A 52 1.97 -8.27 -1.77
CA PHE A 52 1.40 -9.51 -1.21
C PHE A 52 2.03 -9.87 0.13
N ILE A 53 3.35 -9.76 0.27
CA ILE A 53 4.06 -10.01 1.53
C ILE A 53 3.52 -9.09 2.63
N ASP A 54 3.48 -7.77 2.39
CA ASP A 54 2.94 -6.76 3.31
C ASP A 54 1.48 -7.05 3.69
N ALA A 55 0.64 -7.42 2.73
CA ALA A 55 -0.77 -7.69 3.00
C ALA A 55 -1.00 -8.85 3.99
N VAL A 56 -0.07 -9.82 4.09
CA VAL A 56 -0.25 -11.03 4.90
C VAL A 56 0.64 -11.09 6.15
N ASP A 57 1.78 -10.41 6.18
CA ASP A 57 2.79 -10.52 7.25
C ASP A 57 2.27 -10.08 8.63
N GLY A 58 1.51 -8.98 8.69
CA GLY A 58 0.86 -8.53 9.91
C GLY A 58 -0.15 -9.56 10.45
N SER A 59 -0.79 -10.35 9.58
CA SER A 59 -1.66 -11.45 9.99
C SER A 59 -0.86 -12.62 10.54
N PHE A 60 0.25 -12.98 9.90
CA PHE A 60 1.17 -14.00 10.42
C PHE A 60 1.81 -13.58 11.73
N ALA A 61 2.19 -12.30 11.89
CA ALA A 61 2.74 -11.78 13.14
C ALA A 61 1.76 -11.90 14.31
N ARG A 62 0.47 -11.65 14.09
CA ARG A 62 -0.59 -11.85 15.09
C ARG A 62 -0.80 -13.32 15.43
N LEU A 63 -0.87 -14.19 14.42
CA LEU A 63 -1.05 -15.64 14.60
C LEU A 63 0.13 -16.28 15.36
N ALA A 64 1.36 -15.86 15.06
CA ALA A 64 2.57 -16.35 15.71
C ALA A 64 2.87 -15.66 17.04
N HIS A 65 2.03 -14.73 17.52
CA HIS A 65 2.23 -13.95 18.74
C HIS A 65 3.63 -13.30 18.83
N VAL A 66 4.16 -12.81 17.70
CA VAL A 66 5.55 -12.34 17.53
C VAL A 66 5.95 -11.33 18.60
N LYS A 67 5.09 -10.34 18.88
CA LYS A 67 5.35 -9.30 19.88
C LYS A 67 5.57 -9.84 21.30
N VAL A 68 4.95 -10.98 21.64
CA VAL A 68 5.08 -11.62 22.94
C VAL A 68 6.32 -12.51 22.99
N ILE A 69 6.60 -13.25 21.91
CA ILE A 69 7.69 -14.22 21.82
C ILE A 69 9.04 -13.55 21.60
N LEU A 70 9.08 -12.50 20.79
CA LEU A 70 10.29 -11.74 20.44
C LEU A 70 10.16 -10.24 20.81
N PRO A 71 9.99 -9.88 22.09
CA PRO A 71 9.67 -8.51 22.51
C PRO A 71 10.83 -7.51 22.27
N LYS A 72 12.04 -8.00 21.98
CA LYS A 72 13.22 -7.16 21.73
C LYS A 72 13.34 -6.70 20.27
N ILE A 73 12.52 -7.23 19.36
CA ILE A 73 12.53 -6.85 17.96
C ILE A 73 11.25 -6.07 17.69
N ASP A 74 11.41 -4.84 17.24
CA ASP A 74 10.29 -4.00 16.81
C ASP A 74 9.88 -4.40 15.37
N GLY A 75 8.88 -5.31 15.29
CA GLY A 75 8.35 -5.75 14.01
C GLY A 75 7.64 -4.66 13.22
N ALA A 76 7.08 -3.64 13.90
CA ALA A 76 6.44 -2.52 13.22
C ALA A 76 7.49 -1.59 12.57
N LEU A 77 8.63 -1.40 13.22
CA LEU A 77 9.74 -0.66 12.62
C LEU A 77 10.35 -1.41 11.44
N LEU A 78 10.50 -2.75 11.55
CA LEU A 78 10.96 -3.59 10.44
C LEU A 78 10.03 -3.45 9.23
N ASP A 79 8.72 -3.57 9.45
CA ASP A 79 7.66 -3.37 8.46
C ASP A 79 7.77 -2.00 7.79
N ASN A 80 7.80 -0.92 8.56
CA ASN A 80 7.93 0.44 8.04
C ASN A 80 9.20 0.65 7.19
N ILE A 81 10.34 0.05 7.55
CA ILE A 81 11.58 0.15 6.76
C ILE A 81 11.43 -0.55 5.41
N VAL A 82 10.87 -1.76 5.42
CA VAL A 82 10.63 -2.57 4.21
C VAL A 82 9.59 -1.90 3.33
N ASP A 83 8.54 -1.36 3.93
CA ASP A 83 7.49 -0.63 3.23
C ASP A 83 8.04 0.64 2.56
N TYR A 84 8.83 1.45 3.26
CA TYR A 84 9.42 2.64 2.67
C TYR A 84 10.28 2.31 1.45
N LEU A 85 11.04 1.21 1.49
CA LEU A 85 11.80 0.74 0.33
C LEU A 85 10.87 0.38 -0.84
N ASN A 86 9.83 -0.42 -0.58
CA ASN A 86 9.01 -1.02 -1.62
C ASN A 86 7.89 -0.10 -2.15
N TYR A 87 7.34 0.76 -1.30
CA TYR A 87 6.25 1.67 -1.67
C TYR A 87 6.74 3.06 -2.09
N VAL A 88 8.00 3.43 -1.75
CA VAL A 88 8.54 4.76 -2.07
C VAL A 88 9.78 4.68 -2.94
N ILE A 89 10.86 4.03 -2.46
CA ILE A 89 12.15 4.07 -3.15
C ILE A 89 12.08 3.33 -4.50
N THR A 90 11.53 2.11 -4.54
CA THR A 90 11.44 1.35 -5.79
C THR A 90 10.57 2.04 -6.84
N PRO A 91 9.35 2.55 -6.55
CA PRO A 91 8.59 3.31 -7.54
C PRO A 91 9.23 4.64 -7.91
N CYS A 92 9.89 5.35 -7.00
CA CYS A 92 10.67 6.54 -7.35
C CYS A 92 11.78 6.22 -8.35
N PHE A 93 12.49 5.13 -8.14
CA PHE A 93 13.55 4.69 -9.06
C PHE A 93 12.97 4.25 -10.41
N PHE A 94 11.81 3.59 -10.42
CA PHE A 94 11.09 3.26 -11.66
C PHE A 94 10.75 4.50 -12.47
N LEU A 95 10.21 5.53 -11.82
CA LEU A 95 9.86 6.81 -12.44
C LEU A 95 11.07 7.54 -13.03
N LEU A 96 12.25 7.41 -12.40
CA LEU A 96 13.49 8.02 -12.88
C LEU A 96 14.10 7.29 -14.08
N VAL A 97 14.06 5.95 -14.07
CA VAL A 97 14.79 5.13 -15.05
C VAL A 97 13.96 4.83 -16.29
N LYS A 98 12.64 4.62 -16.14
CA LYS A 98 11.75 4.37 -17.29
C LYS A 98 11.57 5.69 -18.07
N PRO A 99 11.98 5.74 -19.37
CA PRO A 99 11.78 6.91 -20.20
C PRO A 99 10.32 7.37 -20.23
N ASP A 100 10.11 8.65 -20.39
CA ASP A 100 8.79 9.29 -20.59
C ASP A 100 7.80 9.18 -19.42
N MET A 101 8.25 8.66 -18.27
CA MET A 101 7.41 8.64 -17.06
C MET A 101 7.32 10.02 -16.37
N LEU A 102 8.38 10.82 -16.43
CA LEU A 102 8.44 12.18 -15.86
C LEU A 102 9.06 13.17 -16.84
N PRO A 103 8.71 14.48 -16.77
CA PRO A 103 9.42 15.52 -17.51
C PRO A 103 10.88 15.57 -17.07
N GLN A 104 11.83 15.49 -18.01
CA GLN A 104 13.26 15.35 -17.72
C GLN A 104 13.79 16.47 -16.81
N ASP A 105 13.41 17.73 -17.09
CA ASP A 105 13.89 18.90 -16.35
C ASP A 105 13.45 18.94 -14.88
N TYR A 106 12.35 18.26 -14.54
CA TYR A 106 11.73 18.30 -13.20
C TYR A 106 11.74 16.94 -12.49
N SER A 107 12.22 15.89 -13.13
CA SER A 107 12.14 14.51 -12.60
C SER A 107 12.79 14.38 -11.21
N ILE A 108 14.00 14.86 -11.04
CA ILE A 108 14.73 14.81 -9.74
C ILE A 108 13.99 15.60 -8.67
N PHE A 109 13.45 16.78 -9.02
CA PHE A 109 12.70 17.59 -8.06
C PHE A 109 11.41 16.90 -7.61
N LEU A 110 10.66 16.29 -8.53
CA LEU A 110 9.46 15.52 -8.20
C LEU A 110 9.78 14.30 -7.30
N ILE A 111 10.84 13.57 -7.61
CA ILE A 111 11.28 12.45 -6.80
C ILE A 111 11.71 12.92 -5.40
N ALA A 112 12.38 14.04 -5.28
CA ALA A 112 12.74 14.60 -3.98
C ALA A 112 11.49 14.95 -3.16
N ILE A 113 10.46 15.57 -3.77
CA ILE A 113 9.18 15.85 -3.10
C ILE A 113 8.52 14.55 -2.63
N ILE A 114 8.37 13.55 -3.51
CA ILE A 114 7.77 12.26 -3.17
C ILE A 114 8.51 11.61 -2.00
N SER A 115 9.83 11.52 -2.08
CA SER A 115 10.64 10.85 -1.07
C SER A 115 10.57 11.56 0.28
N ILE A 116 10.69 12.89 0.32
CA ILE A 116 10.68 13.68 1.55
C ILE A 116 9.28 13.64 2.21
N THR A 117 8.21 13.86 1.43
CA THR A 117 6.85 13.84 1.98
C THR A 117 6.45 12.46 2.48
N SER A 118 6.88 11.40 1.77
CA SER A 118 6.66 10.03 2.21
C SER A 118 7.46 9.68 3.47
N ALA A 119 8.73 10.10 3.57
CA ALA A 119 9.52 9.90 4.79
C ALA A 119 8.82 10.54 6.00
N TYR A 120 8.29 11.76 5.82
CA TYR A 120 7.48 12.41 6.85
C TYR A 120 6.26 11.56 7.22
N GLN A 121 5.50 11.05 6.25
CA GLN A 121 4.32 10.22 6.49
C GLN A 121 4.64 8.94 7.28
N PHE A 122 5.74 8.25 6.92
CA PHE A 122 6.17 7.04 7.62
C PHE A 122 6.69 7.28 9.05
N CYS A 123 7.08 8.51 9.37
CA CYS A 123 7.55 8.91 10.70
C CYS A 123 6.44 9.49 11.60
N GLN A 124 5.21 9.70 11.10
CA GLN A 124 4.12 10.24 11.91
C GLN A 124 3.54 9.19 12.86
N ASP A 125 3.47 9.51 14.15
CA ASP A 125 2.87 8.63 15.17
C ASP A 125 1.38 8.40 14.93
N ASP A 126 0.68 9.37 14.33
CA ASP A 126 -0.74 9.32 14.04
C ASP A 126 -1.09 9.01 12.57
N ALA A 127 -0.11 8.56 11.78
CA ALA A 127 -0.34 8.11 10.40
C ALA A 127 -1.35 6.96 10.32
N LYS A 128 -1.37 6.09 11.34
CA LYS A 128 -2.37 5.03 11.53
C LYS A 128 -3.29 5.45 12.68
N THR A 129 -4.53 5.84 12.37
CA THR A 129 -5.50 6.32 13.38
C THR A 129 -5.95 5.19 14.33
N PRO A 130 -6.42 5.52 15.57
CA PRO A 130 -6.92 4.50 16.51
C PRO A 130 -8.12 3.71 15.98
N ASP A 131 -8.88 4.28 15.05
CA ASP A 131 -9.99 3.62 14.35
C ASP A 131 -9.57 2.90 13.07
N HIS A 132 -8.27 2.60 12.93
CA HIS A 132 -7.66 1.79 11.87
C HIS A 132 -7.83 2.34 10.45
N PHE A 133 -7.61 3.64 10.26
CA PHE A 133 -7.46 4.28 8.96
C PHE A 133 -6.06 4.86 8.81
N PHE A 134 -5.65 5.12 7.59
CA PHE A 134 -4.51 5.97 7.31
C PHE A 134 -4.95 7.43 7.29
N LYS A 135 -4.21 8.31 7.95
CA LYS A 135 -4.39 9.76 7.90
C LYS A 135 -3.50 10.35 6.80
N GLY A 136 -4.11 10.96 5.82
CA GLY A 136 -3.43 11.42 4.61
C GLY A 136 -3.16 10.29 3.60
N PHE A 137 -2.69 10.65 2.40
CA PHE A 137 -2.40 9.68 1.34
C PHE A 137 -1.37 8.64 1.81
N PRO A 138 -1.68 7.34 1.73
CA PRO A 138 -0.89 6.26 2.35
C PRO A 138 0.36 5.85 1.54
N CYS A 139 0.90 6.73 0.71
CA CYS A 139 2.12 6.50 -0.07
C CYS A 139 2.06 5.27 -1.01
N TYR A 140 0.92 4.99 -1.63
CA TYR A 140 0.77 3.89 -2.60
C TYR A 140 1.38 4.23 -3.98
N TRP A 141 2.66 4.65 -3.99
CA TRP A 141 3.34 5.06 -5.21
C TRP A 141 3.55 3.91 -6.19
N ASN A 142 3.72 2.69 -5.70
CA ASN A 142 3.79 1.49 -6.52
C ASN A 142 2.50 1.25 -7.31
N ILE A 143 1.33 1.48 -6.71
CA ILE A 143 0.03 1.40 -7.39
C ILE A 143 -0.09 2.51 -8.43
N ALA A 144 0.31 3.75 -8.09
CA ALA A 144 0.30 4.86 -9.03
C ALA A 144 1.18 4.56 -10.26
N VAL A 145 2.42 4.13 -10.05
CA VAL A 145 3.37 3.76 -11.11
C VAL A 145 2.82 2.62 -11.96
N PHE A 146 2.21 1.60 -11.35
CA PHE A 146 1.57 0.50 -12.08
C PHE A 146 0.54 1.02 -13.09
N TYR A 147 -0.40 1.88 -12.66
CA TYR A 147 -1.40 2.41 -13.58
C TYR A 147 -0.83 3.40 -14.60
N MET A 148 0.13 4.23 -14.20
CA MET A 148 0.83 5.11 -15.15
C MET A 148 1.51 4.31 -16.26
N TYR A 149 2.10 3.16 -15.92
CA TYR A 149 2.75 2.28 -16.88
C TYR A 149 1.73 1.54 -17.77
N ILE A 150 0.67 0.97 -17.18
CA ILE A 150 -0.36 0.22 -17.93
C ILE A 150 -1.10 1.13 -18.92
N PHE A 151 -1.37 2.38 -18.54
CA PHE A 151 -2.07 3.36 -19.40
C PHE A 151 -1.16 4.14 -20.32
N ASP A 152 0.14 3.96 -20.21
CA ASP A 152 1.15 4.76 -20.95
C ASP A 152 0.85 6.27 -20.84
N THR A 153 0.61 6.74 -19.63
CA THR A 153 0.22 8.11 -19.36
C THR A 153 1.37 9.09 -19.60
N SER A 154 1.06 10.28 -20.11
CA SER A 154 2.10 11.26 -20.44
C SER A 154 2.86 11.75 -19.20
N ALA A 155 4.14 12.06 -19.35
CA ALA A 155 5.02 12.56 -18.30
C ALA A 155 4.43 13.75 -17.53
N ILE A 156 3.74 14.67 -18.23
CA ILE A 156 3.11 15.86 -17.63
C ILE A 156 1.94 15.43 -16.72
N ASN A 157 1.07 14.53 -17.20
CA ASN A 157 -0.06 14.04 -16.40
C ASN A 157 0.45 13.29 -15.14
N ASN A 158 1.50 12.50 -15.29
CA ASN A 158 2.15 11.80 -14.18
C ASN A 158 2.69 12.81 -13.15
N ALA A 159 3.40 13.84 -13.60
CA ALA A 159 3.94 14.88 -12.72
C ALA A 159 2.84 15.61 -11.93
N ILE A 160 1.74 15.96 -12.59
CA ILE A 160 0.58 16.61 -11.94
C ILE A 160 -0.03 15.68 -10.89
N LEU A 161 -0.30 14.42 -11.25
CA LEU A 161 -0.93 13.46 -10.36
C LEU A 161 -0.06 13.14 -9.13
N LEU A 162 1.25 12.94 -9.33
CA LEU A 162 2.21 12.70 -8.27
C LEU A 162 2.34 13.92 -7.33
N SER A 163 2.30 15.14 -7.88
CA SER A 163 2.29 16.37 -7.08
C SER A 163 1.03 16.48 -6.22
N ILE A 164 -0.14 16.15 -6.78
CA ILE A 164 -1.41 16.11 -6.04
C ILE A 164 -1.32 15.09 -4.90
N PHE A 165 -0.86 13.88 -5.15
CA PHE A 165 -0.73 12.85 -4.12
C PHE A 165 0.26 13.26 -3.02
N SER A 166 1.36 13.94 -3.36
CA SER A 166 2.32 14.48 -2.38
C SER A 166 1.68 15.52 -1.46
N ILE A 167 0.79 16.38 -1.99
CA ILE A 167 0.01 17.33 -1.20
C ILE A 167 -1.01 16.58 -0.31
N LEU A 168 -1.66 15.54 -0.84
CA LEU A 168 -2.68 14.76 -0.12
C LEU A 168 -2.11 14.02 1.10
N ILE A 169 -0.80 13.81 1.20
CA ILE A 169 -0.15 13.30 2.41
C ILE A 169 -0.47 14.19 3.61
N PHE A 170 -0.50 15.51 3.43
CA PHE A 170 -0.76 16.49 4.50
C PHE A 170 -2.24 16.80 4.71
N VAL A 171 -3.11 16.32 3.84
CA VAL A 171 -4.55 16.51 3.97
C VAL A 171 -5.13 15.39 4.84
N PRO A 172 -5.79 15.71 5.98
CA PRO A 172 -6.22 14.71 6.95
C PRO A 172 -7.49 13.94 6.50
N VAL A 173 -7.43 13.34 5.32
CA VAL A 173 -8.44 12.39 4.83
C VAL A 173 -8.15 11.03 5.42
N LYS A 174 -9.17 10.34 5.91
CA LYS A 174 -9.08 8.96 6.41
C LYS A 174 -9.16 7.98 5.25
N TYR A 175 -8.02 7.41 4.88
CA TYR A 175 -7.98 6.36 3.86
C TYR A 175 -8.19 4.98 4.51
N VAL A 176 -9.00 4.16 3.87
CA VAL A 176 -9.29 2.79 4.34
C VAL A 176 -8.00 1.98 4.39
N TYR A 177 -7.85 1.13 5.44
CA TYR A 177 -6.73 0.20 5.56
C TYR A 177 -7.14 -1.18 5.00
N PRO A 178 -6.71 -1.57 3.79
CA PRO A 178 -7.22 -2.76 3.10
C PRO A 178 -7.00 -4.07 3.87
N SER A 179 -5.90 -4.22 4.60
CA SER A 179 -5.61 -5.40 5.42
C SER A 179 -6.35 -5.42 6.78
N ARG A 180 -7.14 -4.36 7.09
CA ARG A 180 -7.88 -4.21 8.34
C ARG A 180 -9.37 -3.94 8.13
N LEU A 181 -9.97 -4.49 7.09
CA LEU A 181 -11.39 -4.29 6.73
C LEU A 181 -12.36 -4.74 7.83
N ASP A 182 -11.91 -5.59 8.76
CA ASP A 182 -12.72 -6.07 9.88
C ASP A 182 -13.25 -4.97 10.80
N TYR A 183 -12.60 -3.81 10.84
CA TYR A 183 -12.98 -2.67 11.67
C TYR A 183 -13.99 -1.72 11.00
N LEU A 184 -14.27 -1.90 9.71
CA LEU A 184 -15.18 -1.02 8.97
C LEU A 184 -16.65 -1.28 9.27
N THR A 185 -17.01 -2.51 9.66
CA THR A 185 -18.38 -2.93 9.88
C THR A 185 -18.45 -4.14 10.80
N ASP A 186 -19.56 -4.31 11.52
CA ASP A 186 -19.82 -5.49 12.34
C ASP A 186 -20.47 -6.64 11.52
N SER A 187 -20.99 -6.33 10.34
CA SER A 187 -21.63 -7.31 9.46
C SER A 187 -20.62 -8.29 8.86
N LYS A 188 -20.73 -9.58 9.20
CA LYS A 188 -19.89 -10.64 8.64
C LYS A 188 -19.98 -10.71 7.11
N THR A 189 -21.16 -10.58 6.56
CA THR A 189 -21.40 -10.63 5.09
C THR A 189 -20.64 -9.49 4.41
N LEU A 190 -20.71 -8.27 4.96
CA LEU A 190 -20.03 -7.12 4.37
C LEU A 190 -18.51 -7.25 4.47
N LYS A 191 -17.97 -7.79 5.57
CA LYS A 191 -16.53 -8.09 5.70
C LYS A 191 -16.06 -9.05 4.62
N ILE A 192 -16.78 -10.17 4.43
CA ILE A 192 -16.47 -11.15 3.39
C ILE A 192 -16.51 -10.51 2.01
N LEU A 193 -17.56 -9.73 1.73
CA LEU A 193 -17.69 -9.04 0.44
C LEU A 193 -16.49 -8.11 0.17
N MET A 194 -16.07 -7.34 1.17
CA MET A 194 -14.92 -6.42 1.04
C MET A 194 -13.61 -7.19 0.78
N HIS A 195 -13.38 -8.31 1.49
CA HIS A 195 -12.21 -9.15 1.22
C HIS A 195 -12.26 -9.79 -0.17
N CYS A 196 -13.45 -10.23 -0.63
CA CYS A 196 -13.62 -10.72 -2.00
C CYS A 196 -13.34 -9.63 -3.04
N CYS A 197 -13.79 -8.39 -2.81
CA CYS A 197 -13.48 -7.25 -3.69
C CYS A 197 -11.98 -6.97 -3.73
N SER A 198 -11.29 -7.02 -2.58
CA SER A 198 -9.82 -6.82 -2.53
C SER A 198 -9.06 -7.94 -3.25
N ALA A 199 -9.49 -9.19 -3.09
CA ALA A 199 -8.91 -10.33 -3.81
C ALA A 199 -9.14 -10.20 -5.33
N LEU A 200 -10.36 -9.82 -5.73
CA LEU A 200 -10.70 -9.60 -7.14
C LEU A 200 -9.87 -8.45 -7.75
N TYR A 201 -9.65 -7.38 -7.00
CA TYR A 201 -8.74 -6.30 -7.38
C TYR A 201 -7.32 -6.81 -7.64
N GLY A 202 -6.76 -7.58 -6.69
CA GLY A 202 -5.43 -8.17 -6.84
C GLY A 202 -5.34 -9.07 -8.06
N ILE A 203 -6.28 -9.99 -8.24
CA ILE A 203 -6.33 -10.89 -9.41
C ILE A 203 -6.44 -10.09 -10.72
N SER A 204 -7.33 -9.10 -10.77
CA SER A 204 -7.51 -8.27 -11.97
C SER A 204 -6.24 -7.50 -12.32
N SER A 205 -5.53 -6.95 -11.32
CA SER A 205 -4.25 -6.26 -11.53
C SER A 205 -3.16 -7.21 -12.04
N LEU A 206 -3.08 -8.44 -11.51
CA LEU A 206 -2.16 -9.45 -12.02
C LEU A 206 -2.48 -9.87 -13.46
N VAL A 207 -3.75 -10.02 -13.80
CA VAL A 207 -4.18 -10.33 -15.18
C VAL A 207 -3.76 -9.21 -16.14
N LEU A 208 -3.88 -7.94 -15.74
CA LEU A 208 -3.40 -6.81 -16.56
C LEU A 208 -1.88 -6.89 -16.80
N LEU A 209 -1.09 -7.36 -15.85
CA LEU A 209 0.35 -7.58 -16.05
C LEU A 209 0.65 -8.77 -16.97
N ILE A 210 -0.11 -9.88 -16.85
CA ILE A 210 0.10 -11.09 -17.67
C ILE A 210 -0.11 -10.81 -19.14
N TYR A 211 -1.15 -10.04 -19.46
CA TYR A 211 -1.55 -9.78 -20.85
C TYR A 211 -0.97 -8.49 -21.42
N TYR A 212 -0.19 -7.73 -20.65
CA TYR A 212 0.43 -6.50 -21.17
C TYR A 212 1.26 -6.78 -22.44
N PRO A 213 1.16 -5.96 -23.52
CA PRO A 213 0.42 -4.68 -23.61
C PRO A 213 -1.08 -4.82 -23.93
N ASP A 214 -1.60 -6.01 -24.14
CA ASP A 214 -3.02 -6.21 -24.47
C ASP A 214 -3.87 -6.01 -23.21
N THR A 215 -4.67 -4.94 -23.19
CA THR A 215 -5.46 -4.60 -22.01
C THR A 215 -6.77 -5.37 -21.96
N ASN A 216 -6.94 -6.23 -20.96
CA ASN A 216 -8.24 -6.87 -20.69
C ASN A 216 -9.19 -5.85 -20.05
N MET A 217 -10.20 -5.39 -20.82
CA MET A 217 -11.13 -4.35 -20.39
C MET A 217 -11.98 -4.72 -19.18
N VAL A 218 -12.31 -6.00 -19.00
CA VAL A 218 -13.07 -6.47 -17.82
C VAL A 218 -12.21 -6.32 -16.57
N CYS A 219 -10.97 -6.82 -16.60
CA CYS A 219 -10.05 -6.70 -15.47
C CYS A 219 -9.71 -5.23 -15.17
N LEU A 220 -9.56 -4.40 -16.20
CA LEU A 220 -9.36 -2.97 -16.03
C LEU A 220 -10.54 -2.31 -15.31
N THR A 221 -11.77 -2.57 -15.77
CA THR A 221 -12.98 -2.00 -15.16
C THR A 221 -13.16 -2.45 -13.71
N LEU A 222 -12.88 -3.72 -13.40
CA LEU A 222 -12.94 -4.25 -12.03
C LEU A 222 -11.90 -3.58 -11.14
N SER A 223 -10.69 -3.42 -11.64
CA SER A 223 -9.56 -2.82 -10.93
C SER A 223 -9.82 -1.35 -10.62
N LEU A 224 -10.24 -0.56 -11.61
CA LEU A 224 -10.59 0.85 -11.42
C LEU A 224 -11.84 1.04 -10.57
N GLY A 225 -12.83 0.14 -10.71
CA GLY A 225 -14.04 0.12 -9.88
C GLY A 225 -13.71 -0.06 -8.39
N TYR A 226 -12.74 -0.93 -8.07
CA TYR A 226 -12.25 -1.08 -6.70
C TYR A 226 -11.59 0.19 -6.17
N ILE A 227 -10.73 0.84 -6.96
CA ILE A 227 -10.08 2.10 -6.57
C ILE A 227 -11.14 3.18 -6.31
N LEU A 228 -12.13 3.30 -7.19
CA LEU A 228 -13.23 4.25 -7.00
C LEU A 228 -14.01 3.96 -5.71
N MET A 229 -14.36 2.71 -5.47
CA MET A 229 -15.01 2.27 -4.23
C MET A 229 -14.16 2.62 -3.00
N TYR A 230 -12.86 2.35 -3.05
CA TYR A 230 -11.90 2.67 -1.99
C TYR A 230 -11.88 4.17 -1.68
N LEU A 231 -11.80 5.02 -2.70
CA LEU A 231 -11.80 6.47 -2.54
C LEU A 231 -13.13 6.98 -1.98
N LEU A 232 -14.26 6.53 -2.53
CA LEU A 232 -15.59 6.92 -2.05
C LEU A 232 -15.81 6.54 -0.59
N LEU A 233 -15.40 5.33 -0.19
CA LEU A 233 -15.50 4.88 1.18
C LEU A 233 -14.59 5.71 2.13
N SER A 234 -13.39 6.06 1.69
CA SER A 234 -12.45 6.90 2.42
C SER A 234 -13.02 8.30 2.65
N PHE A 235 -13.56 8.93 1.62
CA PHE A 235 -14.25 10.23 1.74
C PHE A 235 -15.49 10.15 2.62
N TYR A 236 -16.33 9.14 2.44
CA TYR A 236 -17.51 8.94 3.29
C TYR A 236 -17.14 8.84 4.78
N ARG A 237 -16.12 8.06 5.12
CA ARG A 237 -15.66 7.89 6.51
C ARG A 237 -15.04 9.17 7.09
N THR A 238 -14.39 9.98 6.28
CA THR A 238 -13.82 11.26 6.70
C THR A 238 -14.91 12.27 7.03
N TYR A 239 -15.93 12.42 6.17
CA TYR A 239 -16.87 13.53 6.24
C TYR A 239 -18.22 13.20 6.89
N SER A 240 -18.64 11.93 6.91
CA SER A 240 -19.92 11.51 7.49
C SER A 240 -20.12 11.93 8.96
N PRO A 241 -19.13 11.86 9.87
CA PRO A 241 -19.27 12.34 11.24
C PRO A 241 -19.50 13.86 11.31
N LEU A 242 -18.81 14.63 10.47
CA LEU A 242 -18.94 16.10 10.41
C LEU A 242 -20.30 16.52 9.88
N ILE A 243 -20.82 15.81 8.88
CA ILE A 243 -22.17 16.06 8.32
C ILE A 243 -23.23 15.77 9.38
N LYS A 244 -23.13 14.63 10.09
CA LYS A 244 -24.06 14.29 11.19
C LYS A 244 -24.03 15.32 12.33
N ALA A 245 -22.86 15.78 12.72
CA ALA A 245 -22.72 16.81 13.76
C ALA A 245 -23.39 18.13 13.34
N LYS A 246 -23.22 18.58 12.08
CA LYS A 246 -23.88 19.78 11.55
C LYS A 246 -25.41 19.64 11.50
N ILE A 247 -25.92 18.47 11.10
CA ILE A 247 -27.38 18.23 11.03
C ILE A 247 -27.99 18.24 12.42
N ASN A 248 -27.32 17.67 13.44
CA ASN A 248 -27.81 17.69 14.81
C ASN A 248 -27.78 19.10 15.40
N ALA A 249 -26.72 19.86 15.20
CA ALA A 249 -26.63 21.25 15.65
C ALA A 249 -27.71 22.19 15.03
N HIS A 250 -28.22 21.86 13.81
CA HIS A 250 -29.32 22.59 13.17
C HIS A 250 -30.72 22.14 13.65
N LYS A 251 -30.84 21.00 14.33
CA LYS A 251 -32.09 20.52 14.89
C LYS A 251 -32.33 21.04 16.31
N ASP A 252 -31.28 21.51 16.96
CA ASP A 252 -31.30 22.05 18.32
C ASP A 252 -31.42 23.59 18.35
N LEU A 253 -31.57 24.22 17.16
CA LEU A 253 -31.94 25.66 16.95
C LEU A 253 -33.37 25.79 16.49
#